data_903cf7df95efcf9b479352f9b573205f
#
_entry.id   903cf7df95efcf9b479352f9b573205f
#
_cell.length_a   1.000
_cell.length_b   1.000
_cell.length_c   1.000
_cell.angle_alpha   90.00
_cell.angle_beta   90.00
_cell.angle_gamma   90.00
#
_symmetry.space_group_name_H-M   'P 1'
#
loop_
_entity.id
_entity.type
_entity.pdbx_description
1 polymer ?
#
loop_
_entity_poly.entity_id
_entity_poly.type
_entity_poly.pdbx_seq_one_letter_code
_entity_poly.pdbx_strand_id
1 'polypeptide(L)'
;MSENTKDTLTKSIDKTKENEEKKKDVLFEIRNNLENITSDIDKNTDIISLKKKLKVIVKKIYEYMESTKRSNSPISSKSNENHNGENSVKSEDSILDPNNIIKQYGFQNIPSFETSSHSSSNSEVIKYKSGIYEGEILNGKRHGNGTMTYKNNFEYKGEWKNDKKEGIGEYYNKTNRDKYRGDFKNDKAEGKGKSFYDNGDTYEGDYKNWNKEGKGVYKYNNGDMYEGEFKKDLIDGYGTYIYKNGNKYIGEFRKGSPEGLGAYIYISGDKYEGKVKKWNKEGKGVFYYNNGDRYEGDFINDVREGKGIYYYNNGDREIGDYLNDKKIGKHTIIHHNGKVSSKSY
;
A
#
# COMPACT_ATOMS: atom_id res chain seq x y z
N MET A 1 -13.41 -5.55 56.76
CA MET A 1 -13.47 -4.82 55.46
C MET A 1 -14.63 -3.84 55.56
N SER A 2 -14.38 -2.54 55.42
CA SER A 2 -15.40 -1.51 55.52
C SER A 2 -16.35 -1.60 54.32
N GLU A 3 -17.60 -1.21 54.51
CA GLU A 3 -18.64 -1.19 53.47
C GLU A 3 -18.21 -0.43 52.20
N ASN A 4 -17.40 0.63 52.35
CA ASN A 4 -16.82 1.40 51.27
C ASN A 4 -15.88 0.59 50.34
N THR A 5 -15.18 -0.44 50.88
CA THR A 5 -14.26 -1.27 50.08
C THR A 5 -15.02 -2.29 49.24
N LYS A 6 -16.17 -2.78 49.72
CA LYS A 6 -17.05 -3.67 48.97
C LYS A 6 -17.73 -2.94 47.79
N ASP A 7 -18.19 -1.74 48.02
CA ASP A 7 -18.85 -0.93 46.99
C ASP A 7 -17.92 -0.55 45.86
N THR A 8 -16.66 -0.22 46.14
CA THR A 8 -15.62 0.09 45.16
C THR A 8 -15.22 -1.15 44.35
N LEU A 9 -15.18 -2.31 44.98
CA LEU A 9 -14.84 -3.58 44.31
C LEU A 9 -16.00 -4.02 43.37
N THR A 10 -17.26 -3.88 43.81
CA THR A 10 -18.44 -4.21 42.97
C THR A 10 -18.52 -3.32 41.76
N LYS A 11 -18.35 -2.00 41.88
CA LYS A 11 -18.31 -1.06 40.77
C LYS A 11 -17.16 -1.33 39.80
N SER A 12 -16.01 -1.79 40.28
CA SER A 12 -14.87 -2.20 39.46
C SER A 12 -15.17 -3.47 38.64
N ILE A 13 -15.81 -4.47 39.26
CA ILE A 13 -16.19 -5.73 38.64
C ILE A 13 -17.26 -5.48 37.55
N ASP A 14 -18.26 -4.63 37.84
CA ASP A 14 -19.32 -4.30 36.88
C ASP A 14 -18.78 -3.54 35.67
N LYS A 15 -17.84 -2.62 35.87
CA LYS A 15 -17.14 -1.91 34.79
C LYS A 15 -16.27 -2.84 33.93
N THR A 16 -15.69 -3.87 34.55
CA THR A 16 -14.92 -4.88 33.82
C THR A 16 -15.83 -5.78 32.99
N LYS A 17 -16.99 -6.18 33.52
CA LYS A 17 -17.99 -6.95 32.78
C LYS A 17 -18.58 -6.15 31.61
N GLU A 18 -18.92 -4.88 31.81
CA GLU A 18 -19.39 -4.00 30.75
C GLU A 18 -18.35 -3.83 29.61
N ASN A 19 -17.07 -3.72 29.95
CA ASN A 19 -16.00 -3.66 28.98
C ASN A 19 -15.80 -4.98 28.20
N GLU A 20 -15.94 -6.12 28.87
CA GLU A 20 -15.86 -7.44 28.21
C GLU A 20 -17.08 -7.69 27.30
N GLU A 21 -18.24 -7.18 27.65
CA GLU A 21 -19.44 -7.28 26.82
C GLU A 21 -19.32 -6.41 25.57
N LYS A 22 -18.90 -5.15 25.71
CA LYS A 22 -18.56 -4.26 24.57
C LYS A 22 -17.50 -4.86 23.66
N LYS A 23 -16.54 -5.60 24.21
CA LYS A 23 -15.52 -6.31 23.45
C LYS A 23 -16.11 -7.44 22.62
N LYS A 24 -17.03 -8.20 23.15
CA LYS A 24 -17.75 -9.25 22.42
C LYS A 24 -18.56 -8.68 21.28
N ASP A 25 -19.26 -7.57 21.51
CA ASP A 25 -20.09 -6.91 20.49
C ASP A 25 -19.25 -6.41 19.31
N VAL A 26 -18.12 -5.77 19.58
CA VAL A 26 -17.20 -5.30 18.52
C VAL A 26 -16.61 -6.46 17.73
N LEU A 27 -16.19 -7.54 18.41
CA LEU A 27 -15.67 -8.74 17.74
C LEU A 27 -16.73 -9.44 16.89
N PHE A 28 -17.97 -9.50 17.39
CA PHE A 28 -19.12 -10.04 16.66
C PHE A 28 -19.43 -9.22 15.40
N GLU A 29 -19.40 -7.88 15.52
CA GLU A 29 -19.61 -6.99 14.36
C GLU A 29 -18.49 -7.12 13.31
N ILE A 30 -17.23 -7.24 13.75
CA ILE A 30 -16.09 -7.47 12.85
C ILE A 30 -16.25 -8.82 12.12
N ARG A 31 -16.62 -9.88 12.82
CA ARG A 31 -16.87 -11.19 12.26
C ARG A 31 -17.96 -11.17 11.20
N ASN A 32 -19.12 -10.60 11.51
CA ASN A 32 -20.24 -10.49 10.56
C ASN A 32 -19.87 -9.69 9.31
N ASN A 33 -19.08 -8.62 9.46
CA ASN A 33 -18.61 -7.84 8.33
C ASN A 33 -17.62 -8.63 7.46
N LEU A 34 -16.77 -9.49 8.04
CA LEU A 34 -15.87 -10.37 7.31
C LEU A 34 -16.64 -11.46 6.56
N GLU A 35 -17.64 -12.07 7.20
CA GLU A 35 -18.52 -13.06 6.56
C GLU A 35 -19.30 -12.47 5.38
N ASN A 36 -19.77 -11.23 5.51
CA ASN A 36 -20.41 -10.51 4.42
C ASN A 36 -19.46 -10.22 3.25
N ILE A 37 -18.20 -9.87 3.52
CA ILE A 37 -17.18 -9.71 2.47
C ILE A 37 -16.90 -11.01 1.76
N THR A 38 -16.80 -12.12 2.49
CA THR A 38 -16.60 -13.46 1.90
C THR A 38 -17.76 -13.82 0.97
N SER A 39 -19.00 -13.61 1.42
CA SER A 39 -20.20 -13.81 0.60
C SER A 39 -20.26 -12.91 -0.65
N ASP A 40 -19.74 -11.68 -0.56
CA ASP A 40 -19.70 -10.76 -1.69
C ASP A 40 -18.64 -11.15 -2.72
N ILE A 41 -17.51 -11.73 -2.29
CA ILE A 41 -16.47 -12.28 -3.18
C ILE A 41 -17.07 -13.41 -4.03
N ASP A 42 -17.83 -14.29 -3.42
CA ASP A 42 -18.49 -15.42 -4.10
C ASP A 42 -19.56 -14.97 -5.11
N LYS A 43 -20.11 -13.76 -4.95
CA LYS A 43 -21.12 -13.17 -5.84
C LYS A 43 -20.56 -12.28 -6.94
N ASN A 44 -19.23 -12.29 -7.16
CA ASN A 44 -18.56 -11.45 -8.17
C ASN A 44 -18.79 -9.94 -7.97
N THR A 45 -18.89 -9.50 -6.72
CA THR A 45 -19.10 -8.10 -6.35
C THR A 45 -17.87 -7.26 -6.70
N ASP A 46 -18.08 -6.03 -7.14
CA ASP A 46 -17.01 -5.09 -7.51
C ASP A 46 -15.95 -4.93 -6.41
N ILE A 47 -14.70 -5.14 -6.81
CA ILE A 47 -13.51 -5.04 -5.92
C ILE A 47 -13.44 -3.69 -5.20
N ILE A 48 -13.97 -2.61 -5.78
CA ILE A 48 -14.00 -1.28 -5.17
C ILE A 48 -14.93 -1.27 -3.96
N SER A 49 -16.08 -1.92 -4.06
CA SER A 49 -17.05 -2.08 -2.96
C SER A 49 -16.46 -2.89 -1.81
N LEU A 50 -15.79 -4.00 -2.12
CA LEU A 50 -15.11 -4.85 -1.13
C LEU A 50 -14.01 -4.09 -0.40
N LYS A 51 -13.20 -3.29 -1.10
CA LYS A 51 -12.16 -2.46 -0.50
C LYS A 51 -12.73 -1.38 0.44
N LYS A 52 -13.87 -0.77 0.11
CA LYS A 52 -14.55 0.18 1.01
C LYS A 52 -15.00 -0.51 2.29
N LYS A 53 -15.56 -1.72 2.20
CA LYS A 53 -15.99 -2.52 3.36
C LYS A 53 -14.79 -2.92 4.23
N LEU A 54 -13.69 -3.37 3.63
CA LEU A 54 -12.46 -3.69 4.36
C LEU A 54 -11.87 -2.48 5.09
N LYS A 55 -11.84 -1.29 4.46
CA LYS A 55 -11.38 -0.05 5.12
C LYS A 55 -12.20 0.27 6.38
N VAL A 56 -13.51 0.07 6.35
CA VAL A 56 -14.38 0.28 7.51
C VAL A 56 -14.04 -0.68 8.64
N ILE A 57 -13.79 -1.95 8.33
CA ILE A 57 -13.43 -2.97 9.33
C ILE A 57 -12.07 -2.66 9.96
N VAL A 58 -11.05 -2.35 9.15
CA VAL A 58 -9.71 -1.99 9.64
C VAL A 58 -9.80 -0.75 10.55
N LYS A 59 -10.60 0.25 10.19
CA LYS A 59 -10.83 1.43 11.04
C LYS A 59 -11.48 1.05 12.38
N LYS A 60 -12.50 0.20 12.39
CA LYS A 60 -13.14 -0.28 13.63
C LYS A 60 -12.22 -1.11 14.51
N ILE A 61 -11.38 -1.97 13.91
CA ILE A 61 -10.35 -2.71 14.64
C ILE A 61 -9.39 -1.74 15.33
N TYR A 62 -8.96 -0.70 14.62
CA TYR A 62 -8.05 0.31 15.17
C TYR A 62 -8.70 1.11 16.31
N GLU A 63 -9.93 1.59 16.13
CA GLU A 63 -10.70 2.30 17.16
C GLU A 63 -10.90 1.43 18.40
N TYR A 64 -11.15 0.14 18.21
CA TYR A 64 -11.25 -0.84 19.31
C TYR A 64 -9.91 -1.01 20.03
N MET A 65 -8.79 -1.15 19.32
CA MET A 65 -7.45 -1.25 19.91
C MET A 65 -7.08 0.01 20.72
N GLU A 66 -7.46 1.19 20.25
CA GLU A 66 -7.26 2.45 20.98
C GLU A 66 -8.15 2.55 22.23
N SER A 67 -9.38 2.06 22.17
CA SER A 67 -10.30 2.07 23.32
C SER A 67 -9.83 1.11 24.42
N THR A 68 -9.26 -0.04 24.07
CA THR A 68 -8.73 -1.01 25.04
C THR A 68 -7.43 -0.54 25.71
N LYS A 69 -6.65 0.32 25.03
CA LYS A 69 -5.46 0.95 25.64
C LYS A 69 -5.80 1.93 26.77
N ARG A 70 -6.96 2.58 26.70
CA ARG A 70 -7.40 3.54 27.74
C ARG A 70 -7.96 2.90 29.01
N SER A 71 -8.28 1.60 28.99
CA SER A 71 -8.88 0.88 30.12
C SER A 71 -7.91 0.08 30.96
N ASN A 72 -6.65 -0.05 30.57
CA ASN A 72 -5.62 -0.82 31.30
C ASN A 72 -4.70 0.07 32.14
N SER A 73 -5.24 0.68 33.21
CA SER A 73 -4.46 1.02 34.40
C SER A 73 -4.38 -0.22 35.30
N PRO A 74 -3.27 -0.45 36.02
CA PRO A 74 -2.96 -1.77 36.56
C PRO A 74 -3.75 -2.10 37.82
N ILE A 75 -4.47 -3.21 37.81
CA ILE A 75 -4.87 -3.92 39.05
C ILE A 75 -4.37 -5.35 38.96
N SER A 76 -3.68 -5.74 40.00
CA SER A 76 -2.93 -6.94 40.25
C SER A 76 -3.74 -8.25 40.25
N SER A 77 -3.04 -9.33 39.88
CA SER A 77 -3.01 -10.67 40.42
C SER A 77 -3.94 -11.79 39.98
N LYS A 78 -3.25 -12.86 39.57
CA LYS A 78 -3.53 -14.32 39.68
C LYS A 78 -4.55 -14.90 38.66
N SER A 79 -4.34 -15.98 38.04
CA SER A 79 -3.55 -17.22 38.04
C SER A 79 -4.11 -18.19 37.00
N ASN A 80 -3.22 -19.01 36.40
CA ASN A 80 -3.43 -20.34 35.81
C ASN A 80 -4.52 -20.57 34.73
N GLU A 81 -4.21 -21.17 33.61
CA GLU A 81 -3.82 -22.55 33.30
C GLU A 81 -3.58 -22.80 31.81
N ASN A 82 -2.79 -23.82 31.56
CA ASN A 82 -2.35 -24.42 30.29
C ASN A 82 -3.42 -24.64 29.22
N HIS A 83 -3.06 -24.48 27.93
CA HIS A 83 -3.17 -25.61 27.00
C HIS A 83 -2.31 -25.43 25.74
N ASN A 84 -1.56 -26.47 25.42
CA ASN A 84 -0.79 -26.70 24.21
C ASN A 84 -1.71 -26.82 22.99
N GLY A 85 -1.31 -26.26 21.88
CA GLY A 85 -1.90 -26.48 20.57
C GLY A 85 -0.95 -25.98 19.48
N GLU A 86 -0.08 -26.88 19.01
CA GLU A 86 0.72 -26.67 17.81
C GLU A 86 -0.19 -26.54 16.60
N ASN A 87 -0.15 -25.41 15.91
CA ASN A 87 -0.58 -25.31 14.52
C ASN A 87 0.51 -24.61 13.71
N SER A 88 1.17 -25.41 12.88
CA SER A 88 2.14 -25.00 11.89
C SER A 88 1.47 -24.03 10.90
N VAL A 89 1.84 -22.77 10.94
CA VAL A 89 1.52 -21.79 9.91
C VAL A 89 2.43 -22.07 8.73
N LYS A 90 1.84 -22.55 7.63
CA LYS A 90 2.52 -22.62 6.33
C LYS A 90 2.88 -21.21 5.90
N SER A 91 4.15 -21.01 5.53
CA SER A 91 4.70 -19.76 5.04
C SER A 91 3.93 -19.26 3.80
N GLU A 92 3.40 -18.04 3.87
CA GLU A 92 2.74 -17.33 2.76
C GLU A 92 3.75 -16.69 1.78
N ASP A 93 4.93 -17.28 1.60
CA ASP A 93 5.99 -16.73 0.73
C ASP A 93 5.71 -16.84 -0.78
N SER A 94 4.56 -17.40 -1.19
CA SER A 94 4.24 -17.60 -2.61
C SER A 94 3.46 -16.47 -3.29
N ILE A 95 3.13 -15.37 -2.59
CA ILE A 95 2.24 -14.31 -3.11
C ILE A 95 3.01 -13.15 -3.77
N LEU A 96 4.34 -13.11 -3.71
CA LEU A 96 5.13 -11.92 -4.03
C LEU A 96 6.13 -12.08 -5.18
N ASP A 97 5.87 -12.95 -6.15
CA ASP A 97 6.57 -12.91 -7.43
C ASP A 97 6.10 -11.66 -8.22
N PRO A 98 7.00 -10.74 -8.62
CA PRO A 98 6.67 -9.57 -9.44
C PRO A 98 5.89 -9.90 -10.71
N ASN A 99 6.06 -11.11 -11.27
CA ASN A 99 5.33 -11.57 -12.45
C ASN A 99 3.89 -12.00 -12.11
N ASN A 100 3.61 -12.45 -10.88
CA ASN A 100 2.25 -12.75 -10.42
C ASN A 100 1.45 -11.48 -10.11
N ILE A 101 2.11 -10.41 -9.67
CA ILE A 101 1.50 -9.12 -9.38
C ILE A 101 0.97 -8.50 -10.69
N ILE A 102 1.75 -8.54 -11.77
CA ILE A 102 1.34 -8.06 -13.10
C ILE A 102 0.10 -8.83 -13.60
N LYS A 103 0.01 -10.14 -13.34
CA LYS A 103 -1.16 -10.97 -13.66
C LYS A 103 -2.42 -10.59 -12.88
N GLN A 104 -2.27 -10.22 -11.62
CA GLN A 104 -3.39 -9.95 -10.72
C GLN A 104 -4.19 -8.67 -11.11
N TYR A 105 -3.55 -7.70 -11.79
CA TYR A 105 -4.18 -6.43 -12.15
C TYR A 105 -4.60 -6.31 -13.62
N GLY A 106 -4.53 -7.40 -14.40
CA GLY A 106 -5.00 -7.43 -15.78
C GLY A 106 -4.13 -6.64 -16.77
N PHE A 107 -2.89 -6.30 -16.41
CA PHE A 107 -1.95 -5.58 -17.28
C PHE A 107 -1.33 -6.46 -18.38
N GLN A 108 -1.75 -7.72 -18.51
CA GLN A 108 -1.14 -8.67 -19.45
C GLN A 108 -1.47 -8.47 -20.92
N ASN A 109 -2.38 -7.54 -21.25
CA ASN A 109 -2.87 -7.36 -22.61
C ASN A 109 -2.91 -5.89 -23.03
N ILE A 110 -1.78 -5.16 -22.95
CA ILE A 110 -1.59 -4.10 -23.93
C ILE A 110 -1.15 -4.82 -25.20
N PRO A 111 -1.99 -4.89 -26.26
CA PRO A 111 -1.70 -5.66 -27.44
C PRO A 111 -0.32 -5.30 -27.98
N SER A 112 0.48 -6.31 -28.34
CA SER A 112 1.63 -6.08 -29.19
C SER A 112 1.10 -5.41 -30.45
N PHE A 113 1.59 -4.21 -30.75
CA PHE A 113 1.26 -3.53 -31.99
C PHE A 113 1.98 -4.27 -33.11
N GLU A 114 1.50 -5.50 -33.41
CA GLU A 114 1.84 -6.15 -34.65
C GLU A 114 1.08 -5.41 -35.71
N THR A 115 1.80 -4.73 -36.59
CA THR A 115 1.29 -4.24 -37.82
C THR A 115 0.77 -5.45 -38.59
N SER A 116 -0.53 -5.79 -38.44
CA SER A 116 -1.18 -6.55 -39.47
C SER A 116 -1.04 -5.71 -40.70
N SER A 117 -0.24 -6.18 -41.64
CA SER A 117 -0.08 -5.62 -42.97
C SER A 117 -1.38 -5.89 -43.76
N HIS A 118 -2.46 -5.29 -43.30
CA HIS A 118 -3.61 -5.07 -44.14
C HIS A 118 -3.33 -3.78 -44.88
N SER A 119 -2.79 -3.94 -46.08
CA SER A 119 -2.79 -2.88 -47.10
C SER A 119 -4.26 -2.49 -47.37
N SER A 120 -4.78 -1.56 -46.54
CA SER A 120 -6.04 -0.92 -46.86
C SER A 120 -5.79 -0.06 -48.12
N SER A 121 -6.60 -0.24 -49.15
CA SER A 121 -6.51 0.41 -50.43
C SER A 121 -6.74 1.95 -50.41
N ASN A 122 -6.79 2.57 -49.23
CA ASN A 122 -7.10 3.98 -48.97
C ASN A 122 -6.10 4.71 -48.08
N SER A 123 -4.84 4.29 -48.05
CA SER A 123 -3.78 5.03 -47.32
C SER A 123 -3.33 6.22 -48.18
N GLU A 124 -3.38 7.43 -47.61
CA GLU A 124 -2.93 8.66 -48.22
C GLU A 124 -1.74 9.27 -47.49
N VAL A 125 -0.87 9.97 -48.23
CA VAL A 125 0.20 10.80 -47.68
C VAL A 125 -0.18 12.27 -47.79
N ILE A 126 -0.42 12.91 -46.65
CA ILE A 126 -0.85 14.31 -46.59
C ILE A 126 0.16 15.15 -45.82
N LYS A 127 0.58 16.27 -46.45
CA LYS A 127 1.47 17.25 -45.81
C LYS A 127 0.67 18.31 -45.08
N TYR A 128 0.76 18.36 -43.76
CA TYR A 128 0.19 19.41 -42.94
C TYR A 128 1.27 20.45 -42.55
N LYS A 129 0.84 21.62 -42.10
CA LYS A 129 1.75 22.64 -41.56
C LYS A 129 2.57 22.07 -40.36
N SER A 130 1.98 21.20 -39.57
CA SER A 130 2.57 20.58 -38.39
C SER A 130 3.46 19.36 -38.68
N GLY A 131 3.36 18.73 -39.85
CA GLY A 131 4.10 17.51 -40.19
C GLY A 131 3.52 16.74 -41.35
N ILE A 132 3.83 15.46 -41.45
CA ILE A 132 3.37 14.55 -42.49
C ILE A 132 2.53 13.46 -41.87
N TYR A 133 1.34 13.24 -42.42
CA TYR A 133 0.47 12.12 -42.06
C TYR A 133 0.51 11.08 -43.19
N GLU A 134 0.58 9.82 -42.81
CA GLU A 134 0.43 8.67 -43.71
C GLU A 134 -0.58 7.70 -43.08
N GLY A 135 -1.71 7.46 -43.74
CA GLY A 135 -2.75 6.60 -43.21
C GLY A 135 -4.12 6.81 -43.85
N GLU A 136 -5.13 6.27 -43.22
CA GLU A 136 -6.50 6.26 -43.68
C GLU A 136 -7.16 7.63 -43.55
N ILE A 137 -7.94 8.00 -44.57
CA ILE A 137 -8.73 9.24 -44.63
C ILE A 137 -10.20 8.90 -44.86
N LEU A 138 -11.07 9.53 -44.09
CA LEU A 138 -12.52 9.46 -44.27
C LEU A 138 -13.10 10.87 -44.26
N ASN A 139 -13.81 11.23 -45.34
CA ASN A 139 -14.41 12.56 -45.53
C ASN A 139 -13.39 13.71 -45.31
N GLY A 140 -12.17 13.55 -45.85
CA GLY A 140 -11.09 14.53 -45.77
C GLY A 140 -10.45 14.69 -44.39
N LYS A 141 -10.73 13.77 -43.43
CA LYS A 141 -10.20 13.77 -42.10
C LYS A 141 -9.40 12.50 -41.82
N ARG A 142 -8.36 12.60 -41.01
CA ARG A 142 -7.61 11.43 -40.52
C ARG A 142 -8.57 10.50 -39.79
N HIS A 143 -8.57 9.23 -40.19
CA HIS A 143 -9.46 8.20 -39.63
C HIS A 143 -8.75 6.85 -39.71
N GLY A 144 -9.28 5.81 -39.03
CA GLY A 144 -8.66 4.48 -39.03
C GLY A 144 -7.21 4.50 -38.54
N ASN A 145 -6.32 3.72 -39.13
CA ASN A 145 -4.92 3.64 -38.77
C ASN A 145 -4.07 4.64 -39.56
N GLY A 146 -3.13 5.29 -38.84
CA GLY A 146 -2.21 6.22 -39.49
C GLY A 146 -1.07 6.68 -38.61
N THR A 147 -0.02 7.16 -39.29
CA THR A 147 1.18 7.71 -38.64
C THR A 147 1.26 9.20 -38.91
N MET A 148 1.43 10.00 -37.87
CA MET A 148 1.72 11.43 -37.96
C MET A 148 3.12 11.70 -37.46
N THR A 149 4.01 12.10 -38.37
CA THR A 149 5.36 12.56 -38.06
C THR A 149 5.35 14.08 -37.97
N TYR A 150 5.51 14.60 -36.73
CA TYR A 150 5.49 16.03 -36.46
C TYR A 150 6.86 16.69 -36.70
N LYS A 151 6.87 17.95 -37.11
CA LYS A 151 8.11 18.74 -37.32
C LYS A 151 8.93 18.97 -36.05
N ASN A 152 8.29 18.90 -34.88
CA ASN A 152 8.90 19.08 -33.56
C ASN A 152 9.43 17.78 -32.93
N ASN A 153 9.81 16.82 -33.78
CA ASN A 153 10.41 15.54 -33.37
C ASN A 153 9.49 14.59 -32.60
N PHE A 154 8.19 14.78 -32.67
CA PHE A 154 7.21 13.80 -32.18
C PHE A 154 6.69 12.93 -33.32
N GLU A 155 6.27 11.73 -32.94
CA GLU A 155 5.58 10.81 -33.82
C GLU A 155 4.40 10.18 -33.10
N TYR A 156 3.28 10.05 -33.78
CA TYR A 156 2.16 9.25 -33.31
C TYR A 156 1.83 8.21 -34.37
N LYS A 157 1.70 6.95 -33.96
CA LYS A 157 1.24 5.84 -34.79
C LYS A 157 0.10 5.14 -34.05
N GLY A 158 -1.06 5.07 -34.69
CA GLY A 158 -2.23 4.45 -34.06
C GLY A 158 -3.53 4.83 -34.71
N GLU A 159 -4.60 4.67 -33.96
CA GLU A 159 -5.96 4.90 -34.43
C GLU A 159 -6.33 6.39 -34.41
N TRP A 160 -7.10 6.80 -35.45
CA TRP A 160 -7.59 8.15 -35.65
C TRP A 160 -9.09 8.14 -35.82
N LYS A 161 -9.77 9.16 -35.34
CA LYS A 161 -11.20 9.38 -35.56
C LYS A 161 -11.47 10.87 -35.70
N ASN A 162 -11.92 11.28 -36.90
CA ASN A 162 -12.25 12.69 -37.21
C ASN A 162 -11.12 13.66 -36.82
N ASP A 163 -9.90 13.42 -37.30
CA ASP A 163 -8.67 14.18 -37.04
C ASP A 163 -8.11 14.10 -35.63
N LYS A 164 -8.69 13.30 -34.73
CA LYS A 164 -8.23 13.12 -33.37
C LYS A 164 -7.61 11.74 -33.16
N LYS A 165 -6.59 11.66 -32.31
CA LYS A 165 -6.07 10.38 -31.81
C LYS A 165 -7.16 9.73 -30.95
N GLU A 166 -7.45 8.47 -31.23
CA GLU A 166 -8.49 7.68 -30.58
C GLU A 166 -8.03 6.22 -30.53
N GLY A 167 -8.63 5.40 -29.65
CA GLY A 167 -8.30 3.97 -29.59
C GLY A 167 -6.85 3.70 -29.14
N ILE A 168 -6.21 2.68 -29.70
CA ILE A 168 -4.85 2.27 -29.36
C ILE A 168 -3.81 3.01 -30.20
N GLY A 169 -2.75 3.51 -29.56
CA GLY A 169 -1.65 4.16 -30.29
C GLY A 169 -0.34 4.20 -29.50
N GLU A 170 0.71 4.55 -30.25
CA GLU A 170 2.03 4.82 -29.73
C GLU A 170 2.41 6.28 -30.01
N TYR A 171 2.88 6.97 -28.98
CA TYR A 171 3.38 8.34 -29.07
C TYR A 171 4.85 8.35 -28.67
N TYR A 172 5.70 8.85 -29.55
CA TYR A 172 7.16 8.82 -29.38
C TYR A 172 7.74 10.23 -29.50
N ASN A 173 8.53 10.62 -28.51
CA ASN A 173 9.35 11.82 -28.55
C ASN A 173 10.78 11.46 -28.98
N LYS A 174 11.14 11.81 -30.22
CA LYS A 174 12.47 11.50 -30.79
C LYS A 174 13.62 12.29 -30.14
N THR A 175 13.32 13.35 -29.41
CA THR A 175 14.33 14.21 -28.76
C THR A 175 14.84 13.59 -27.46
N ASN A 176 13.95 13.18 -26.58
CA ASN A 176 14.28 12.58 -25.28
C ASN A 176 13.99 11.07 -25.21
N ARG A 177 13.59 10.44 -26.35
CA ARG A 177 13.28 9.02 -26.49
C ARG A 177 12.15 8.49 -25.58
N ASP A 178 11.38 9.37 -24.95
CA ASP A 178 10.21 8.94 -24.22
C ASP A 178 9.16 8.38 -25.14
N LYS A 179 8.53 7.29 -24.72
CA LYS A 179 7.49 6.61 -25.47
C LYS A 179 6.29 6.35 -24.57
N TYR A 180 5.11 6.59 -25.08
CA TYR A 180 3.85 6.14 -24.52
C TYR A 180 3.17 5.18 -25.48
N ARG A 181 2.60 4.10 -24.97
CA ARG A 181 1.77 3.16 -25.72
C ARG A 181 0.54 2.82 -24.90
N GLY A 182 -0.64 2.95 -25.47
CA GLY A 182 -1.90 2.67 -24.77
C GLY A 182 -3.10 3.36 -25.40
N ASP A 183 -4.11 3.54 -24.55
CA ASP A 183 -5.39 4.11 -24.96
C ASP A 183 -5.29 5.62 -25.18
N PHE A 184 -5.93 6.08 -26.26
CA PHE A 184 -6.12 7.48 -26.59
C PHE A 184 -7.59 7.82 -26.67
N LYS A 185 -7.95 9.01 -26.21
CA LYS A 185 -9.26 9.59 -26.36
C LYS A 185 -9.15 11.09 -26.59
N ASN A 186 -9.70 11.58 -27.70
CA ASN A 186 -9.66 13.00 -28.05
C ASN A 186 -8.26 13.61 -27.95
N ASP A 187 -7.25 13.00 -28.60
CA ASP A 187 -5.83 13.40 -28.62
C ASP A 187 -5.04 13.21 -27.33
N LYS A 188 -5.63 12.64 -26.29
CA LYS A 188 -5.00 12.49 -24.97
C LYS A 188 -4.87 11.03 -24.59
N ALA A 189 -3.80 10.71 -23.84
CA ALA A 189 -3.71 9.44 -23.14
C ALA A 189 -4.83 9.35 -22.09
N GLU A 190 -5.66 8.32 -22.21
CA GLU A 190 -6.85 8.10 -21.37
C GLU A 190 -7.15 6.61 -21.30
N GLY A 191 -7.22 6.02 -20.12
CA GLY A 191 -7.40 4.58 -19.96
C GLY A 191 -6.12 3.87 -19.58
N LYS A 192 -5.81 2.72 -20.18
CA LYS A 192 -4.62 1.93 -19.85
C LYS A 192 -3.45 2.29 -20.76
N GLY A 193 -2.25 2.36 -20.18
CA GLY A 193 -1.08 2.67 -20.98
C GLY A 193 0.24 2.33 -20.29
N LYS A 194 1.29 2.35 -21.11
CA LYS A 194 2.66 2.12 -20.68
C LYS A 194 3.57 3.22 -21.21
N SER A 195 4.33 3.81 -20.30
CA SER A 195 5.39 4.76 -20.64
C SER A 195 6.77 4.12 -20.45
N PHE A 196 7.67 4.51 -21.33
CA PHE A 196 9.10 4.24 -21.28
C PHE A 196 9.82 5.58 -21.31
N TYR A 197 10.64 5.84 -20.30
CA TYR A 197 11.37 7.08 -20.16
C TYR A 197 12.83 6.91 -20.58
N ASP A 198 13.47 7.95 -21.09
CA ASP A 198 14.87 7.92 -21.53
C ASP A 198 15.85 7.53 -20.43
N ASN A 199 15.52 7.85 -19.17
CA ASN A 199 16.31 7.44 -17.99
C ASN A 199 16.21 5.94 -17.66
N GLY A 200 15.43 5.16 -18.40
CA GLY A 200 15.21 3.73 -18.19
C GLY A 200 14.06 3.38 -17.25
N ASP A 201 13.40 4.36 -16.65
CA ASP A 201 12.18 4.12 -15.87
C ASP A 201 11.05 3.64 -16.77
N THR A 202 10.10 2.93 -16.18
CA THR A 202 8.84 2.57 -16.88
C THR A 202 7.65 2.77 -15.96
N TYR A 203 6.51 3.13 -16.54
CA TYR A 203 5.23 3.13 -15.86
C TYR A 203 4.23 2.32 -16.66
N GLU A 204 3.39 1.53 -15.99
CA GLU A 204 2.28 0.80 -16.58
C GLU A 204 1.06 0.93 -15.67
N GLY A 205 -0.05 1.50 -16.18
CA GLY A 205 -1.20 1.78 -15.35
C GLY A 205 -2.27 2.62 -16.01
N ASP A 206 -3.09 3.23 -15.15
CA ASP A 206 -4.17 4.10 -15.55
C ASP A 206 -3.66 5.50 -15.93
N TYR A 207 -4.24 6.07 -16.99
CA TYR A 207 -4.00 7.42 -17.43
C TYR A 207 -5.30 8.22 -17.51
N LYS A 208 -5.19 9.50 -17.19
CA LYS A 208 -6.25 10.48 -17.37
C LYS A 208 -5.66 11.80 -17.82
N ASN A 209 -6.06 12.24 -19.02
CA ASN A 209 -5.55 13.48 -19.63
C ASN A 209 -4.02 13.56 -19.63
N TRP A 210 -3.32 12.52 -20.05
CA TRP A 210 -1.85 12.36 -20.04
C TRP A 210 -1.20 12.17 -18.67
N ASN A 211 -1.92 12.34 -17.55
CA ASN A 211 -1.36 12.12 -16.21
C ASN A 211 -1.55 10.66 -15.78
N LYS A 212 -0.58 10.12 -15.06
CA LYS A 212 -0.77 8.88 -14.29
C LYS A 212 -1.86 9.11 -13.26
N GLU A 213 -2.86 8.26 -13.26
CA GLU A 213 -4.04 8.36 -12.40
C GLU A 213 -4.48 6.94 -12.00
N GLY A 214 -5.17 6.80 -10.84
CA GLY A 214 -5.66 5.49 -10.44
C GLY A 214 -4.54 4.52 -10.07
N LYS A 215 -4.56 3.30 -10.60
CA LYS A 215 -3.58 2.26 -10.24
C LYS A 215 -2.51 2.10 -11.29
N GLY A 216 -1.28 1.83 -10.82
CA GLY A 216 -0.17 1.55 -11.71
C GLY A 216 1.04 0.97 -11.02
N VAL A 217 1.97 0.53 -11.85
CA VAL A 217 3.30 0.03 -11.45
C VAL A 217 4.33 0.95 -12.06
N TYR A 218 5.18 1.53 -11.24
CA TYR A 218 6.34 2.31 -11.66
C TYR A 218 7.61 1.54 -11.34
N LYS A 219 8.43 1.26 -12.34
CA LYS A 219 9.73 0.61 -12.18
C LYS A 219 10.81 1.65 -12.43
N TYR A 220 11.61 1.87 -11.41
CA TYR A 220 12.76 2.76 -11.47
C TYR A 220 13.96 2.05 -12.09
N ASN A 221 14.79 2.77 -12.82
CA ASN A 221 15.98 2.18 -13.45
C ASN A 221 17.02 1.73 -12.42
N ASN A 222 16.98 2.27 -11.20
CA ASN A 222 17.83 1.83 -10.10
C ASN A 222 17.47 0.43 -9.55
N GLY A 223 16.35 -0.15 -10.00
CA GLY A 223 15.82 -1.46 -9.59
C GLY A 223 14.76 -1.41 -8.49
N ASP A 224 14.40 -0.23 -7.99
CA ASP A 224 13.23 -0.06 -7.11
C ASP A 224 11.93 -0.20 -7.92
N MET A 225 10.83 -0.46 -7.23
CA MET A 225 9.50 -0.54 -7.84
C MET A 225 8.45 0.04 -6.89
N TYR A 226 7.49 0.75 -7.44
CA TYR A 226 6.28 1.13 -6.72
C TYR A 226 5.05 0.53 -7.42
N GLU A 227 4.16 -0.03 -6.63
CA GLU A 227 2.85 -0.50 -7.06
C GLU A 227 1.78 0.10 -6.17
N GLY A 228 0.82 0.82 -6.75
CA GLY A 228 -0.22 1.46 -5.96
C GLY A 228 -0.97 2.56 -6.69
N GLU A 229 -1.48 3.49 -5.89
CA GLU A 229 -2.33 4.56 -6.37
C GLU A 229 -1.52 5.79 -6.82
N PHE A 230 -1.94 6.35 -7.95
CA PHE A 230 -1.41 7.58 -8.54
C PHE A 230 -2.49 8.64 -8.64
N LYS A 231 -2.11 9.89 -8.50
CA LYS A 231 -2.98 11.04 -8.69
C LYS A 231 -2.17 12.19 -9.30
N LYS A 232 -2.56 12.62 -10.52
CA LYS A 232 -1.88 13.71 -11.25
C LYS A 232 -0.36 13.50 -11.29
N ASP A 233 0.08 12.36 -11.80
CA ASP A 233 1.48 11.92 -11.92
C ASP A 233 2.21 11.59 -10.62
N LEU A 234 1.65 11.90 -9.45
CA LEU A 234 2.27 11.63 -8.16
C LEU A 234 1.77 10.31 -7.56
N ILE A 235 2.64 9.61 -6.87
CA ILE A 235 2.26 8.55 -5.95
C ILE A 235 1.43 9.19 -4.83
N ASP A 236 0.15 8.80 -4.71
CA ASP A 236 -0.79 9.39 -3.74
C ASP A 236 -1.92 8.40 -3.47
N GLY A 237 -2.05 7.92 -2.24
CA GLY A 237 -2.96 6.88 -1.81
C GLY A 237 -2.23 5.70 -1.20
N TYR A 238 -2.77 4.49 -1.35
CA TYR A 238 -2.19 3.28 -0.76
C TYR A 238 -1.34 2.51 -1.79
N GLY A 239 -0.18 2.02 -1.35
CA GLY A 239 0.71 1.27 -2.24
C GLY A 239 1.83 0.52 -1.54
N THR A 240 2.60 -0.19 -2.35
CA THR A 240 3.80 -0.94 -1.96
C THR A 240 5.01 -0.37 -2.70
N TYR A 241 6.01 0.04 -1.96
CA TYR A 241 7.33 0.39 -2.50
C TYR A 241 8.30 -0.75 -2.19
N ILE A 242 8.92 -1.29 -3.22
CA ILE A 242 9.87 -2.40 -3.14
C ILE A 242 11.24 -1.84 -3.51
N TYR A 243 12.15 -1.87 -2.56
CA TYR A 243 13.52 -1.46 -2.79
C TYR A 243 14.28 -2.54 -3.55
N LYS A 244 15.29 -2.16 -4.33
CA LYS A 244 16.18 -3.09 -5.05
C LYS A 244 16.79 -4.16 -4.15
N ASN A 245 17.04 -3.83 -2.87
CA ASN A 245 17.59 -4.78 -1.89
C ASN A 245 16.55 -5.76 -1.33
N GLY A 246 15.29 -5.70 -1.77
CA GLY A 246 14.20 -6.57 -1.34
C GLY A 246 13.40 -6.08 -0.12
N ASN A 247 13.84 -5.02 0.57
CA ASN A 247 13.01 -4.40 1.60
C ASN A 247 11.73 -3.85 0.99
N LYS A 248 10.67 -3.73 1.79
CA LYS A 248 9.38 -3.21 1.34
C LYS A 248 8.81 -2.20 2.32
N TYR A 249 8.13 -1.20 1.78
CA TYR A 249 7.19 -0.38 2.52
C TYR A 249 5.79 -0.60 1.96
N ILE A 250 4.82 -0.85 2.82
CA ILE A 250 3.41 -1.02 2.47
C ILE A 250 2.62 -0.03 3.32
N GLY A 251 1.88 0.89 2.68
CA GLY A 251 1.15 1.88 3.45
C GLY A 251 0.65 3.06 2.64
N GLU A 252 0.35 4.13 3.37
CA GLU A 252 -0.14 5.37 2.80
C GLU A 252 0.98 6.22 2.22
N PHE A 253 0.72 6.83 1.06
CA PHE A 253 1.57 7.80 0.40
C PHE A 253 0.81 9.10 0.19
N ARG A 254 1.52 10.20 0.30
CA ARG A 254 1.02 11.53 -0.01
C ARG A 254 2.07 12.30 -0.81
N LYS A 255 1.70 12.77 -2.00
CA LYS A 255 2.57 13.57 -2.89
C LYS A 255 3.96 12.98 -3.07
N GLY A 256 4.05 11.68 -3.32
CA GLY A 256 5.30 10.99 -3.62
C GLY A 256 6.06 10.45 -2.40
N SER A 257 5.60 10.64 -1.18
CA SER A 257 6.28 10.18 0.03
C SER A 257 5.36 9.38 0.94
N PRO A 258 5.87 8.38 1.67
CA PRO A 258 5.14 7.75 2.75
C PRO A 258 4.71 8.76 3.80
N GLU A 259 3.41 8.77 4.10
CA GLU A 259 2.83 9.64 5.13
C GLU A 259 1.54 9.03 5.65
N GLY A 260 1.49 8.65 6.91
CA GLY A 260 0.35 8.01 7.53
C GLY A 260 0.71 6.70 8.19
N LEU A 261 -0.17 5.71 8.10
CA LEU A 261 0.08 4.37 8.64
C LEU A 261 0.72 3.47 7.57
N GLY A 262 1.70 2.68 8.00
CA GLY A 262 2.36 1.74 7.11
C GLY A 262 3.23 0.73 7.85
N ALA A 263 3.78 -0.20 7.06
CA ALA A 263 4.68 -1.23 7.53
C ALA A 263 5.97 -1.22 6.69
N TYR A 264 7.12 -1.28 7.36
CA TYR A 264 8.38 -1.67 6.74
C TYR A 264 8.61 -3.15 6.98
N ILE A 265 8.96 -3.87 5.93
CA ILE A 265 9.31 -5.29 5.95
C ILE A 265 10.73 -5.39 5.44
N TYR A 266 11.63 -5.87 6.28
CA TYR A 266 13.06 -5.99 5.96
C TYR A 266 13.40 -7.43 5.58
N ILE A 267 14.34 -7.61 4.66
CA ILE A 267 14.84 -8.94 4.28
C ILE A 267 15.52 -9.67 5.43
N SER A 268 15.93 -8.93 6.49
CA SER A 268 16.43 -9.52 7.72
C SER A 268 15.39 -10.34 8.49
N GLY A 269 14.10 -10.19 8.13
CA GLY A 269 12.97 -10.72 8.90
C GLY A 269 12.40 -9.75 9.93
N ASP A 270 13.04 -8.59 10.11
CA ASP A 270 12.50 -7.53 10.96
C ASP A 270 11.28 -6.88 10.30
N LYS A 271 10.41 -6.30 11.11
CA LYS A 271 9.21 -5.58 10.64
C LYS A 271 8.91 -4.40 11.54
N TYR A 272 8.51 -3.30 10.94
CA TYR A 272 7.92 -2.16 11.66
C TYR A 272 6.47 -1.96 11.24
N GLU A 273 5.60 -1.67 12.17
CA GLU A 273 4.22 -1.25 11.93
C GLU A 273 3.93 0.00 12.76
N GLY A 274 3.47 1.08 12.08
CA GLY A 274 3.19 2.31 12.78
C GLY A 274 3.04 3.51 11.89
N LYS A 275 3.14 4.68 12.51
CA LYS A 275 3.18 5.94 11.77
C LYS A 275 4.49 6.09 11.02
N VAL A 276 4.40 6.60 9.79
CA VAL A 276 5.53 6.96 8.95
C VAL A 276 5.33 8.37 8.42
N LYS A 277 6.41 9.13 8.31
CA LYS A 277 6.42 10.48 7.74
C LYS A 277 7.71 10.70 6.97
N LYS A 278 7.58 11.03 5.67
CA LYS A 278 8.74 11.28 4.79
C LYS A 278 9.79 10.16 4.86
N TRP A 279 9.34 8.91 4.75
CA TRP A 279 10.15 7.69 4.80
C TRP A 279 10.66 7.29 6.20
N ASN A 280 10.51 8.09 7.25
CA ASN A 280 10.98 7.80 8.60
C ASN A 280 9.85 7.25 9.46
N LYS A 281 10.17 6.33 10.37
CA LYS A 281 9.29 5.92 11.47
C LYS A 281 9.05 7.14 12.36
N GLU A 282 7.77 7.41 12.69
CA GLU A 282 7.36 8.60 13.42
C GLU A 282 6.19 8.30 14.35
N GLY A 283 6.17 8.89 15.55
CA GLY A 283 5.09 8.70 16.51
C GLY A 283 4.99 7.26 17.01
N LYS A 284 3.78 6.76 17.27
CA LYS A 284 3.57 5.40 17.81
C LYS A 284 3.81 4.33 16.75
N GLY A 285 4.53 3.27 17.16
CA GLY A 285 4.78 2.11 16.33
C GLY A 285 5.24 0.89 17.10
N VAL A 286 5.27 -0.23 16.40
CA VAL A 286 5.76 -1.51 16.88
C VAL A 286 6.87 -1.98 15.96
N PHE A 287 8.02 -2.31 16.53
CA PHE A 287 9.13 -2.92 15.81
C PHE A 287 9.27 -4.38 16.24
N TYR A 288 9.14 -5.30 15.32
CA TYR A 288 9.32 -6.73 15.52
C TYR A 288 10.72 -7.10 15.03
N TYR A 289 11.51 -7.69 15.89
CA TYR A 289 12.83 -8.19 15.56
C TYR A 289 12.74 -9.65 15.10
N ASN A 290 13.60 -10.05 14.20
CA ASN A 290 13.65 -11.42 13.66
C ASN A 290 14.02 -12.48 14.71
N ASN A 291 14.60 -12.06 15.85
CA ASN A 291 14.89 -12.93 16.99
C ASN A 291 13.65 -13.21 17.88
N GLY A 292 12.50 -12.67 17.53
CA GLY A 292 11.24 -12.80 18.28
C GLY A 292 11.00 -11.73 19.35
N ASP A 293 11.94 -10.81 19.56
CA ASP A 293 11.73 -9.64 20.42
C ASP A 293 10.78 -8.63 19.74
N ARG A 294 10.24 -7.72 20.53
CA ARG A 294 9.37 -6.65 20.03
C ARG A 294 9.54 -5.39 20.86
N TYR A 295 9.61 -4.24 20.22
CA TYR A 295 9.51 -2.93 20.85
C TYR A 295 8.18 -2.28 20.48
N GLU A 296 7.48 -1.71 21.46
CA GLU A 296 6.27 -0.92 21.29
C GLU A 296 6.46 0.43 21.98
N GLY A 297 6.40 1.54 21.21
CA GLY A 297 6.65 2.87 21.78
C GLY A 297 6.65 3.98 20.75
N ASP A 298 7.28 5.09 21.16
CA ASP A 298 7.43 6.26 20.32
C ASP A 298 8.68 6.17 19.45
N PHE A 299 8.56 6.74 18.24
CA PHE A 299 9.64 6.91 17.28
C PHE A 299 9.71 8.36 16.83
N ILE A 300 10.90 8.88 16.67
CA ILE A 300 11.18 10.18 16.04
C ILE A 300 12.34 9.98 15.08
N ASN A 301 12.15 10.31 13.77
CA ASN A 301 13.18 10.18 12.75
C ASN A 301 13.88 8.81 12.78
N ASP A 302 13.10 7.71 12.73
CA ASP A 302 13.53 6.32 12.72
C ASP A 302 14.04 5.73 14.06
N VAL A 303 14.36 6.54 15.07
CA VAL A 303 14.89 6.08 16.34
C VAL A 303 13.81 5.99 17.42
N ARG A 304 13.99 5.07 18.37
CA ARG A 304 13.13 4.96 19.54
C ARG A 304 13.35 6.17 20.45
N GLU A 305 12.24 6.78 20.85
CA GLU A 305 12.24 8.01 21.64
C GLU A 305 11.10 7.96 22.67
N GLY A 306 11.27 8.62 23.84
CA GLY A 306 10.24 8.69 24.86
C GLY A 306 9.92 7.34 25.48
N LYS A 307 8.65 7.10 25.81
CA LYS A 307 8.22 5.90 26.54
C LYS A 307 8.06 4.70 25.62
N GLY A 308 8.59 3.54 26.07
CA GLY A 308 8.45 2.29 25.32
C GLY A 308 8.44 1.05 26.19
N ILE A 309 7.96 -0.03 25.59
CA ILE A 309 7.98 -1.36 26.17
C ILE A 309 8.76 -2.27 25.24
N TYR A 310 9.78 -2.90 25.76
CA TYR A 310 10.52 -3.95 25.07
C TYR A 310 10.06 -5.31 25.57
N TYR A 311 9.58 -6.14 24.69
CA TYR A 311 9.17 -7.51 24.96
C TYR A 311 10.26 -8.43 24.45
N TYR A 312 10.83 -9.20 25.35
CA TYR A 312 11.83 -10.21 25.04
C TYR A 312 11.15 -11.51 24.59
N ASN A 313 11.79 -12.27 23.73
CA ASN A 313 11.27 -13.56 23.25
C ASN A 313 11.17 -14.63 24.37
N ASN A 314 11.88 -14.42 25.50
CA ASN A 314 11.78 -15.27 26.69
C ASN A 314 10.53 -14.96 27.55
N GLY A 315 9.68 -14.02 27.13
CA GLY A 315 8.46 -13.61 27.84
C GLY A 315 8.64 -12.48 28.85
N ASP A 316 9.86 -12.01 29.10
CA ASP A 316 10.11 -10.83 29.94
C ASP A 316 9.67 -9.57 29.18
N ARG A 317 9.36 -8.50 29.92
CA ARG A 317 9.11 -7.17 29.33
C ARG A 317 9.78 -6.10 30.15
N GLU A 318 10.31 -5.09 29.48
CA GLU A 318 11.01 -3.97 30.07
C GLU A 318 10.34 -2.65 29.66
N ILE A 319 9.96 -1.85 30.64
CA ILE A 319 9.21 -0.59 30.47
C ILE A 319 10.10 0.55 30.94
N GLY A 320 10.32 1.54 30.10
CA GLY A 320 11.13 2.71 30.46
C GLY A 320 11.21 3.74 29.35
N ASP A 321 12.13 4.68 29.55
CA ASP A 321 12.32 5.79 28.64
C ASP A 321 13.50 5.53 27.70
N TYR A 322 13.37 6.03 26.47
CA TYR A 322 14.36 5.92 25.39
C TYR A 322 14.74 7.31 24.89
N LEU A 323 15.99 7.50 24.55
CA LEU A 323 16.53 8.70 23.90
C LEU A 323 17.53 8.24 22.84
N ASN A 324 17.27 8.58 21.58
CA ASN A 324 18.11 8.20 20.44
C ASN A 324 18.47 6.69 20.45
N ASP A 325 17.46 5.81 20.49
CA ASP A 325 17.57 4.34 20.56
C ASP A 325 18.18 3.77 21.85
N LYS A 326 18.67 4.60 22.76
CA LYS A 326 19.27 4.16 24.02
C LYS A 326 18.26 4.17 25.14
N LYS A 327 18.31 3.16 26.00
CA LYS A 327 17.58 3.15 27.26
C LYS A 327 18.17 4.21 28.20
N ILE A 328 17.31 4.97 28.86
CA ILE A 328 17.72 6.01 29.83
C ILE A 328 16.90 5.93 31.11
N GLY A 329 17.50 6.38 32.22
CA GLY A 329 16.82 6.46 33.50
C GLY A 329 16.50 5.09 34.08
N LYS A 330 15.43 5.02 34.89
CA LYS A 330 15.03 3.80 35.59
C LYS A 330 14.00 3.03 34.78
N HIS A 331 14.34 1.79 34.42
CA HIS A 331 13.43 0.85 33.76
C HIS A 331 12.86 -0.16 34.75
N THR A 332 11.61 -0.55 34.55
CA THR A 332 10.96 -1.66 35.28
C THR A 332 10.97 -2.89 34.38
N ILE A 333 11.48 -4.00 34.93
CA ILE A 333 11.53 -5.31 34.28
C ILE A 333 10.50 -6.22 34.93
N ILE A 334 9.57 -6.73 34.13
CA ILE A 334 8.57 -7.72 34.56
C ILE A 334 8.97 -9.04 33.92
N HIS A 335 9.42 -9.98 34.73
CA HIS A 335 9.86 -11.29 34.29
C HIS A 335 8.66 -12.19 33.96
N HIS A 336 8.84 -13.17 33.06
CA HIS A 336 7.82 -14.14 32.66
C HIS A 336 7.21 -14.91 33.86
N ASN A 337 7.97 -15.07 34.96
CA ASN A 337 7.51 -15.70 36.20
C ASN A 337 6.77 -14.74 37.16
N GLY A 338 6.49 -13.50 36.70
CA GLY A 338 5.80 -12.48 37.50
C GLY A 338 6.66 -11.67 38.44
N LYS A 339 7.96 -11.99 38.61
CA LYS A 339 8.88 -11.19 39.43
C LYS A 339 9.08 -9.81 38.79
N VAL A 340 9.12 -8.78 39.64
CA VAL A 340 9.41 -7.41 39.20
C VAL A 340 10.77 -6.97 39.72
N SER A 341 11.56 -6.39 38.83
CA SER A 341 12.86 -5.80 39.16
C SER A 341 13.03 -4.45 38.46
N SER A 342 14.09 -3.72 38.76
CA SER A 342 14.38 -2.47 38.07
C SER A 342 15.87 -2.36 37.77
N LYS A 343 16.18 -1.62 36.70
CA LYS A 343 17.54 -1.34 36.25
C LYS A 343 17.64 0.13 35.86
N SER A 344 18.75 0.79 36.19
CA SER A 344 19.05 2.16 35.76
C SER A 344 20.11 2.14 34.66
N TYR A 345 19.90 2.99 33.64
CA TYR A 345 20.75 3.13 32.48
C TYR A 345 21.34 4.54 32.40
#